data_b0e4fdd477bcc7718af66a035556bcaa
#
_entry.id   b0e4fdd477bcc7718af66a035556bcaa
#
_cell.length_a   1.000
_cell.length_b   1.000
_cell.length_c   1.000
_cell.angle_alpha   90.00
_cell.angle_beta   90.00
_cell.angle_gamma   90.00
#
_symmetry.space_group_name_H-M   'P 1'
#
loop_
_entity.id
_entity.type
_entity.pdbx_description
1 polymer ?
#
loop_
_entity_poly.entity_id
_entity_poly.type
_entity_poly.pdbx_seq_one_letter_code
_entity_poly.pdbx_strand_id
1 'polypeptide(L)'
;MKKCIKINKNLAVPAVGILIAGLALFAGRSVQPENGFTLNQYHNADAKFIGDHIITSVDEQIRILDLEGQEVRRFEGTQASWIYVMEDDGGNEPAAESQITAADSYTVAYSNHSNETHILKLTSDAELMDDQVALTTDTLAIDPILVQIDDGYLLTNTEIDGTINNPSPDGDNGIYTVRLYHSDDLVNWEYMTDIISRKQNLEDGDIRYLDGTLYYFFEMEDYDKGPSKICVMTSDDQGGSWSDPIVLLPNVADNEMASCEQTDYGWRLYVSSDYACVGESYQGASVYYNDYKEDFTPISTYQRSEMPDNESVRLYEAKEIDGQMNFLFARNFLTDCDLLLRTMEKGDEMQ
;
A
#
# COMPACT_ATOMS: atom_id res chain seq x y z
N MET A 1 -27.15 -1.06 -16.46
CA MET A 1 -26.11 -1.15 -17.49
C MET A 1 -25.80 0.26 -18.02
N LYS A 2 -24.84 0.95 -17.43
CA LYS A 2 -24.33 2.22 -17.95
C LYS A 2 -23.05 1.88 -18.71
N LYS A 3 -23.09 2.02 -20.02
CA LYS A 3 -21.92 1.78 -20.89
C LYS A 3 -20.89 2.88 -20.65
N CYS A 4 -19.65 2.51 -20.38
CA CYS A 4 -18.50 3.40 -20.49
C CYS A 4 -18.53 4.03 -21.89
N ILE A 5 -18.54 5.36 -21.94
CA ILE A 5 -18.53 6.09 -23.20
C ILE A 5 -17.07 6.12 -23.68
N LYS A 6 -16.75 5.25 -24.62
CA LYS A 6 -15.49 5.37 -25.39
C LYS A 6 -15.57 6.61 -26.27
N ILE A 7 -14.80 7.63 -25.93
CA ILE A 7 -14.64 8.81 -26.81
C ILE A 7 -13.71 8.40 -27.94
N ASN A 8 -14.31 8.25 -29.11
CA ASN A 8 -13.60 7.91 -30.35
C ASN A 8 -12.88 9.16 -30.89
N LYS A 9 -11.57 9.26 -30.74
CA LYS A 9 -10.74 10.32 -31.32
C LYS A 9 -10.37 9.96 -32.75
N ASN A 10 -11.25 10.23 -33.70
CA ASN A 10 -10.89 10.34 -35.13
C ASN A 10 -11.74 11.44 -35.79
N LEU A 11 -11.24 12.66 -35.75
CA LEU A 11 -11.64 13.73 -36.65
C LEU A 11 -10.35 14.36 -37.17
N ALA A 12 -10.01 13.98 -38.39
CA ALA A 12 -8.96 14.61 -39.16
C ALA A 12 -9.45 15.97 -39.67
N VAL A 13 -8.72 17.03 -39.43
CA VAL A 13 -8.88 18.34 -40.06
C VAL A 13 -7.56 18.69 -40.77
N PRO A 14 -7.62 19.19 -42.02
CA PRO A 14 -6.42 19.34 -42.83
C PRO A 14 -5.58 20.57 -42.45
N ALA A 15 -4.29 20.40 -42.61
CA ALA A 15 -3.27 21.40 -42.40
C ALA A 15 -3.36 22.56 -43.42
N VAL A 16 -3.30 23.78 -42.91
CA VAL A 16 -2.83 24.95 -43.68
C VAL A 16 -1.65 25.52 -42.91
N GLY A 17 -0.50 25.52 -43.60
CA GLY A 17 0.75 25.99 -43.02
C GLY A 17 0.83 27.51 -42.91
N ILE A 18 1.40 27.99 -41.83
CA ILE A 18 2.07 29.28 -41.74
C ILE A 18 3.36 29.10 -40.95
N LEU A 19 4.45 29.34 -41.66
CA LEU A 19 5.82 29.38 -41.10
C LEU A 19 5.98 30.71 -40.36
N ILE A 20 6.10 30.68 -39.03
CA ILE A 20 6.64 31.80 -38.27
C ILE A 20 7.79 31.26 -37.40
N ALA A 21 9.00 31.68 -37.77
CA ALA A 21 10.19 31.44 -36.95
C ALA A 21 10.14 32.34 -35.71
N GLY A 22 9.90 31.73 -34.55
CA GLY A 22 10.05 32.34 -33.25
C GLY A 22 10.99 31.49 -32.41
N LEU A 23 12.19 31.99 -32.13
CA LEU A 23 13.06 31.40 -31.11
C LEU A 23 12.31 31.49 -29.77
N ALA A 24 11.67 30.41 -29.36
CA ALA A 24 11.26 30.21 -27.98
C ALA A 24 12.41 29.47 -27.28
N LEU A 25 12.99 30.12 -26.29
CA LEU A 25 13.83 29.50 -25.28
C LEU A 25 12.99 28.42 -24.59
N PHE A 26 13.16 27.18 -25.01
CA PHE A 26 12.75 26.03 -24.20
C PHE A 26 13.70 25.98 -23.01
N ALA A 27 13.25 26.52 -21.87
CA ALA A 27 13.73 26.02 -20.59
C ALA A 27 13.39 24.53 -20.60
N GLY A 28 14.43 23.70 -20.74
CA GLY A 28 14.26 22.26 -20.73
C GLY A 28 13.69 21.86 -19.36
N ARG A 29 12.41 21.55 -19.30
CA ARG A 29 11.95 20.60 -18.33
C ARG A 29 12.72 19.31 -18.66
N SER A 30 13.59 18.91 -17.75
CA SER A 30 14.12 17.56 -17.80
C SER A 30 12.91 16.64 -17.69
N VAL A 31 12.50 16.04 -18.78
CA VAL A 31 11.60 14.90 -18.74
C VAL A 31 12.38 13.86 -17.96
N GLN A 32 11.99 13.63 -16.70
CA GLN A 32 12.51 12.50 -15.93
C GLN A 32 12.27 11.25 -16.79
N PRO A 33 13.24 10.37 -16.95
CA PRO A 33 13.01 9.13 -17.67
C PRO A 33 11.82 8.42 -17.05
N GLU A 34 10.92 7.89 -17.87
CA GLU A 34 9.84 7.04 -17.40
C GLU A 34 10.46 5.83 -16.69
N ASN A 35 10.48 5.87 -15.36
CA ASN A 35 10.98 4.77 -14.56
C ASN A 35 9.87 3.72 -14.52
N GLY A 36 10.04 2.63 -15.22
CA GLY A 36 9.09 1.53 -15.22
C GLY A 36 9.77 0.26 -15.67
N PHE A 37 9.38 -0.84 -15.07
CA PHE A 37 9.91 -2.16 -15.39
C PHE A 37 8.82 -3.22 -15.26
N THR A 38 8.96 -4.28 -16.01
CA THR A 38 8.01 -5.39 -16.04
C THR A 38 8.59 -6.56 -15.28
N LEU A 39 7.80 -7.11 -14.35
CA LEU A 39 8.04 -8.41 -13.76
C LEU A 39 7.36 -9.46 -14.64
N ASN A 40 8.09 -10.50 -15.03
CA ASN A 40 7.54 -11.59 -15.84
C ASN A 40 6.61 -12.54 -15.03
N GLN A 41 6.52 -12.32 -13.73
CA GLN A 41 5.74 -13.08 -12.77
C GLN A 41 4.80 -12.12 -12.06
N TYR A 42 3.53 -12.44 -11.98
CA TYR A 42 2.52 -11.48 -11.52
C TYR A 42 1.69 -11.94 -10.33
N HIS A 43 1.68 -13.20 -9.98
CA HIS A 43 0.90 -13.64 -8.83
C HIS A 43 1.57 -13.20 -7.54
N ASN A 44 0.84 -12.45 -6.74
CA ASN A 44 1.23 -11.96 -5.42
C ASN A 44 2.48 -11.08 -5.41
N ALA A 45 2.74 -10.33 -6.48
CA ALA A 45 3.72 -9.28 -6.43
C ALA A 45 3.22 -8.18 -5.48
N ASP A 46 3.89 -8.04 -4.37
CA ASP A 46 3.79 -6.90 -3.46
C ASP A 46 5.11 -6.14 -3.51
N ALA A 47 5.08 -4.83 -3.26
CA ALA A 47 6.26 -4.00 -3.34
C ALA A 47 6.18 -2.80 -2.39
N LYS A 48 7.29 -2.51 -1.71
CA LYS A 48 7.42 -1.37 -0.79
C LYS A 48 8.77 -0.67 -0.98
N PHE A 49 8.83 0.61 -0.62
CA PHE A 49 10.10 1.33 -0.56
C PHE A 49 10.91 0.91 0.67
N ILE A 50 12.22 0.81 0.49
CA ILE A 50 13.18 0.52 1.54
C ILE A 50 14.42 1.40 1.30
N GLY A 51 14.43 2.60 1.89
CA GLY A 51 15.42 3.62 1.56
C GLY A 51 15.40 4.00 0.09
N ASP A 52 16.53 3.89 -0.58
CA ASP A 52 16.72 4.14 -2.02
C ASP A 52 16.54 2.87 -2.88
N HIS A 53 15.89 1.85 -2.33
CA HIS A 53 15.60 0.59 -3.00
C HIS A 53 14.11 0.26 -2.94
N ILE A 54 13.74 -0.80 -3.65
CA ILE A 54 12.41 -1.40 -3.62
C ILE A 54 12.55 -2.87 -3.17
N ILE A 55 11.83 -3.26 -2.13
CA ILE A 55 11.62 -4.66 -1.78
C ILE A 55 10.36 -5.15 -2.46
N THR A 56 10.41 -6.30 -3.09
CA THR A 56 9.25 -6.85 -3.81
C THR A 56 9.22 -8.37 -3.73
N SER A 57 8.03 -8.94 -3.91
CA SER A 57 7.80 -10.38 -4.05
C SER A 57 7.61 -10.75 -5.52
N VAL A 58 8.45 -11.64 -6.02
CA VAL A 58 8.35 -12.20 -7.39
C VAL A 58 8.44 -13.72 -7.29
N ASP A 59 7.44 -14.43 -7.76
CA ASP A 59 7.32 -15.89 -7.55
C ASP A 59 7.45 -16.27 -6.07
N GLU A 60 6.79 -15.49 -5.21
CA GLU A 60 6.87 -15.61 -3.75
C GLU A 60 8.29 -15.40 -3.17
N GLN A 61 9.27 -15.05 -3.98
CA GLN A 61 10.64 -14.79 -3.57
C GLN A 61 10.89 -13.31 -3.35
N ILE A 62 11.45 -12.96 -2.19
CA ILE A 62 11.82 -11.58 -1.89
C ILE A 62 13.04 -11.18 -2.74
N ARG A 63 12.92 -10.05 -3.41
CA ARG A 63 13.97 -9.40 -4.20
C ARG A 63 14.10 -7.93 -3.81
N ILE A 64 15.30 -7.42 -3.92
CA ILE A 64 15.59 -6.00 -3.81
C ILE A 64 15.96 -5.49 -5.21
N LEU A 65 15.32 -4.38 -5.59
CA LEU A 65 15.57 -3.68 -6.83
C LEU A 65 16.11 -2.28 -6.50
N ASP A 66 16.93 -1.72 -7.39
CA ASP A 66 17.19 -0.29 -7.38
C ASP A 66 15.98 0.49 -7.95
N LEU A 67 16.03 1.83 -7.88
CA LEU A 67 14.94 2.67 -8.39
C LEU A 67 14.85 2.69 -9.93
N GLU A 68 15.81 2.10 -10.63
CA GLU A 68 15.78 1.83 -12.06
C GLU A 68 15.17 0.46 -12.39
N GLY A 69 14.80 -0.34 -11.36
CA GLY A 69 14.19 -1.66 -11.49
C GLY A 69 15.18 -2.81 -11.75
N GLN A 70 16.48 -2.56 -11.54
CA GLN A 70 17.47 -3.63 -11.68
C GLN A 70 17.53 -4.44 -10.38
N GLU A 71 17.50 -5.78 -10.50
CA GLU A 71 17.67 -6.66 -9.34
C GLU A 71 19.09 -6.52 -8.78
N VAL A 72 19.20 -5.99 -7.56
CA VAL A 72 20.47 -5.84 -6.83
C VAL A 72 20.69 -7.00 -5.87
N ARG A 73 19.58 -7.64 -5.41
CA ARG A 73 19.66 -8.75 -4.46
C ARG A 73 18.43 -9.65 -4.53
N ARG A 74 18.64 -10.93 -4.15
CA ARG A 74 17.59 -11.93 -4.03
C ARG A 74 17.82 -12.76 -2.78
N PHE A 75 16.76 -13.04 -2.03
CA PHE A 75 16.81 -13.87 -0.84
C PHE A 75 16.28 -15.26 -1.15
N GLU A 76 17.19 -16.18 -1.40
CA GLU A 76 16.84 -17.57 -1.72
C GLU A 76 16.17 -18.26 -0.53
N GLY A 77 15.05 -18.90 -0.78
CA GLY A 77 14.29 -19.65 0.24
C GLY A 77 13.25 -18.85 0.99
N THR A 78 13.16 -17.52 0.77
CA THR A 78 12.04 -16.75 1.27
C THR A 78 10.78 -17.08 0.46
N GLN A 79 9.65 -17.06 1.13
CA GLN A 79 8.33 -17.16 0.49
C GLN A 79 7.46 -16.03 1.06
N ALA A 80 7.14 -15.04 0.24
CA ALA A 80 6.37 -13.88 0.62
C ALA A 80 5.30 -13.55 -0.42
N SER A 81 4.07 -13.37 0.03
CA SER A 81 2.96 -12.83 -0.76
C SER A 81 2.60 -11.43 -0.31
N TRP A 82 2.76 -11.15 0.98
CA TRP A 82 2.51 -9.85 1.62
C TRP A 82 3.78 -9.38 2.31
N ILE A 83 4.13 -8.12 2.08
CA ILE A 83 5.34 -7.48 2.60
C ILE A 83 4.95 -6.16 3.26
N TYR A 84 5.39 -5.96 4.48
CA TYR A 84 5.26 -4.69 5.20
C TYR A 84 6.63 -4.22 5.68
N VAL A 85 6.99 -3.01 5.33
CA VAL A 85 8.22 -2.36 5.82
C VAL A 85 7.85 -1.46 6.99
N MET A 86 8.37 -1.76 8.18
CA MET A 86 8.19 -0.89 9.33
C MET A 86 8.94 0.42 9.08
N GLU A 87 8.20 1.51 9.16
CA GLU A 87 8.80 2.84 9.18
C GLU A 87 9.50 3.05 10.52
N ASP A 88 10.76 3.45 10.46
CA ASP A 88 11.47 3.90 11.64
C ASP A 88 11.12 5.38 11.84
N ASP A 89 9.98 5.62 12.49
CA ASP A 89 9.45 6.97 12.73
C ASP A 89 10.30 7.79 13.71
N GLY A 90 11.57 7.42 13.93
CA GLY A 90 12.56 8.21 14.67
C GLY A 90 12.08 8.89 15.94
N GLY A 91 11.02 8.35 16.59
CA GLY A 91 10.43 8.83 17.84
C GLY A 91 9.97 10.30 17.80
N ASN A 92 8.68 10.53 17.61
CA ASN A 92 7.94 11.76 17.98
C ASN A 92 8.52 13.14 17.54
N GLU A 93 8.94 13.29 16.30
CA GLU A 93 9.04 14.62 15.71
C GLU A 93 7.91 14.79 14.70
N PRO A 94 7.08 15.85 14.81
CA PRO A 94 6.05 16.16 13.81
C PRO A 94 6.74 16.35 12.46
N ALA A 95 6.13 15.83 11.40
CA ALA A 95 6.61 15.82 10.02
C ALA A 95 6.90 17.21 9.42
N ALA A 96 7.82 17.94 10.02
CA ALA A 96 8.48 19.09 9.44
C ALA A 96 9.79 18.61 8.85
N GLU A 97 9.76 18.30 7.54
CA GLU A 97 10.92 17.87 6.75
C GLU A 97 11.54 16.55 7.26
N SER A 98 10.90 15.40 6.97
CA SER A 98 11.57 14.11 7.13
C SER A 98 12.71 14.03 6.11
N GLN A 99 13.86 14.57 6.48
CA GLN A 99 15.11 14.08 5.90
C GLN A 99 15.17 12.63 6.35
N ILE A 100 15.06 11.68 5.41
CA ILE A 100 15.40 10.29 5.65
C ILE A 100 16.83 10.30 6.15
N THR A 101 17.00 10.34 7.47
CA THR A 101 18.28 9.94 8.06
C THR A 101 18.35 8.46 7.75
N ALA A 102 19.33 8.06 6.94
CA ALA A 102 19.53 6.68 6.56
C ALA A 102 19.41 5.82 7.81
N ALA A 103 18.32 5.07 7.92
CA ALA A 103 18.14 4.12 9.00
C ALA A 103 19.34 3.17 8.95
N ASP A 104 19.94 2.84 10.10
CA ASP A 104 21.05 1.89 10.11
C ASP A 104 20.61 0.49 9.66
N SER A 105 19.31 0.23 9.68
CA SER A 105 18.70 -1.06 9.30
C SER A 105 17.21 -0.89 9.01
N TYR A 106 16.64 -1.88 8.30
CA TYR A 106 15.21 -2.00 8.04
C TYR A 106 14.65 -3.26 8.67
N THR A 107 13.43 -3.17 9.18
CA THR A 107 12.68 -4.31 9.67
C THR A 107 11.44 -4.53 8.79
N VAL A 108 11.28 -5.74 8.29
CA VAL A 108 10.23 -6.11 7.35
C VAL A 108 9.45 -7.27 7.93
N ALA A 109 8.13 -7.14 8.00
CA ALA A 109 7.26 -8.28 8.25
C ALA A 109 6.80 -8.85 6.91
N TYR A 110 6.76 -10.16 6.77
CA TYR A 110 6.21 -10.81 5.59
C TYR A 110 5.51 -12.12 5.92
N SER A 111 4.56 -12.48 5.09
CA SER A 111 3.90 -13.78 5.13
C SER A 111 3.68 -14.32 3.71
N ASN A 112 3.39 -15.60 3.63
CA ASN A 112 2.94 -16.24 2.40
C ASN A 112 1.57 -16.90 2.64
N HIS A 113 1.06 -17.65 1.69
CA HIS A 113 -0.17 -18.42 1.86
C HIS A 113 0.02 -19.60 2.85
N SER A 114 0.53 -19.31 4.03
CA SER A 114 0.82 -20.27 5.10
C SER A 114 0.34 -19.75 6.45
N ASN A 115 0.70 -20.45 7.51
CA ASN A 115 0.41 -20.06 8.88
C ASN A 115 1.64 -19.46 9.59
N GLU A 116 2.64 -19.01 8.86
CA GLU A 116 3.85 -18.40 9.40
C GLU A 116 3.95 -16.94 8.99
N THR A 117 4.35 -16.10 9.94
CA THR A 117 4.75 -14.72 9.72
C THR A 117 6.20 -14.57 10.13
N HIS A 118 6.95 -13.93 9.27
CA HIS A 118 8.38 -13.74 9.42
C HIS A 118 8.73 -12.29 9.71
N ILE A 119 9.85 -12.09 10.42
CA ILE A 119 10.54 -10.81 10.54
C ILE A 119 11.90 -10.92 9.86
N LEU A 120 12.08 -10.11 8.83
CA LEU A 120 13.31 -9.96 8.08
C LEU A 120 14.02 -8.68 8.52
N LYS A 121 15.30 -8.76 8.87
CA LYS A 121 16.14 -7.61 9.19
C LYS A 121 17.18 -7.40 8.10
N LEU A 122 17.30 -6.18 7.62
CA LEU A 122 18.21 -5.78 6.55
C LEU A 122 19.08 -4.61 7.01
N THR A 123 20.31 -4.54 6.52
CA THR A 123 21.14 -3.34 6.67
C THR A 123 20.59 -2.18 5.83
N SER A 124 21.12 -0.97 6.01
CA SER A 124 20.84 0.19 5.16
C SER A 124 21.12 -0.06 3.66
N ASP A 125 22.07 -0.95 3.34
CA ASP A 125 22.39 -1.37 1.97
C ASP A 125 21.55 -2.58 1.52
N ALA A 126 20.44 -2.85 2.22
CA ALA A 126 19.52 -3.97 1.98
C ALA A 126 20.19 -5.36 2.01
N GLU A 127 21.25 -5.54 2.82
CA GLU A 127 21.86 -6.86 3.05
C GLU A 127 21.14 -7.60 4.16
N LEU A 128 20.97 -8.91 3.98
CA LEU A 128 20.35 -9.76 4.99
C LEU A 128 21.17 -9.80 6.27
N MET A 129 20.54 -9.41 7.37
CA MET A 129 21.07 -9.57 8.72
C MET A 129 20.48 -10.77 9.41
N ASP A 130 19.16 -10.95 9.32
CA ASP A 130 18.41 -12.00 9.97
C ASP A 130 17.08 -12.25 9.27
N ASP A 131 16.58 -13.49 9.31
CA ASP A 131 15.25 -13.90 8.86
C ASP A 131 14.72 -14.97 9.80
N GLN A 132 13.64 -14.66 10.51
CA GLN A 132 13.12 -15.55 11.55
C GLN A 132 11.60 -15.66 11.49
N VAL A 133 11.07 -16.83 11.83
CA VAL A 133 9.64 -17.00 12.09
C VAL A 133 9.28 -16.25 13.37
N ALA A 134 8.46 -15.21 13.26
CA ALA A 134 7.94 -14.45 14.38
C ALA A 134 6.73 -15.14 15.02
N LEU A 135 5.80 -15.58 14.18
CA LEU A 135 4.57 -16.24 14.60
C LEU A 135 4.33 -17.51 13.79
N THR A 136 3.76 -18.50 14.46
CA THR A 136 3.14 -19.66 13.83
C THR A 136 1.72 -19.77 14.37
N THR A 137 0.73 -19.64 13.51
CA THR A 137 -0.69 -19.62 13.87
C THR A 137 -1.36 -20.97 13.55
N ASP A 138 -2.56 -21.20 14.06
CA ASP A 138 -3.33 -22.41 13.78
C ASP A 138 -4.02 -22.37 12.40
N THR A 139 -4.15 -21.17 11.82
CA THR A 139 -4.85 -20.91 10.56
C THR A 139 -3.95 -20.13 9.61
N LEU A 140 -4.43 -19.93 8.38
CA LEU A 140 -3.75 -19.09 7.40
C LEU A 140 -3.61 -17.66 7.95
N ALA A 141 -2.44 -17.05 7.78
CA ALA A 141 -2.15 -15.67 8.16
C ALA A 141 -1.75 -14.85 6.93
N ILE A 142 -2.35 -13.67 6.77
CA ILE A 142 -2.07 -12.72 5.70
C ILE A 142 -1.85 -11.31 6.28
N ASP A 143 -1.41 -10.38 5.45
CA ASP A 143 -1.29 -8.93 5.73
C ASP A 143 -0.63 -8.62 7.08
N PRO A 144 0.62 -9.04 7.30
CA PRO A 144 1.33 -8.67 8.51
C PRO A 144 1.66 -7.18 8.49
N ILE A 145 1.36 -6.47 9.59
CA ILE A 145 1.72 -5.07 9.76
C ILE A 145 2.52 -4.91 11.04
N LEU A 146 3.62 -4.19 10.97
CA LEU A 146 4.56 -4.01 12.06
C LEU A 146 4.72 -2.54 12.40
N VAL A 147 4.59 -2.17 13.67
CA VAL A 147 4.78 -0.80 14.15
C VAL A 147 5.59 -0.79 15.44
N GLN A 148 6.46 0.19 15.59
CA GLN A 148 7.15 0.47 16.83
C GLN A 148 6.28 1.36 17.71
N ILE A 149 6.23 1.07 19.01
CA ILE A 149 5.57 1.86 20.04
C ILE A 149 6.59 2.22 21.16
N ASP A 150 6.16 2.99 22.16
CA ASP A 150 7.05 3.42 23.24
C ASP A 150 7.70 2.25 24.00
N ASP A 151 6.97 1.16 24.19
CA ASP A 151 7.37 -0.01 25.00
C ASP A 151 7.63 -1.26 24.13
N GLY A 152 8.10 -1.11 22.88
CA GLY A 152 8.44 -2.25 22.02
C GLY A 152 7.79 -2.20 20.64
N TYR A 153 7.25 -3.33 20.20
CA TYR A 153 6.73 -3.50 18.84
C TYR A 153 5.37 -4.17 18.87
N LEU A 154 4.52 -3.77 17.96
CA LEU A 154 3.24 -4.45 17.70
C LEU A 154 3.24 -5.05 16.29
N LEU A 155 2.73 -6.26 16.19
CA LEU A 155 2.54 -6.99 14.93
C LEU A 155 1.08 -7.37 14.82
N THR A 156 0.45 -7.03 13.70
CA THR A 156 -0.87 -7.57 13.36
C THR A 156 -0.75 -8.66 12.31
N ASN A 157 -1.64 -9.62 12.37
CA ASN A 157 -1.92 -10.57 11.30
C ASN A 157 -3.42 -10.66 11.09
N THR A 158 -3.86 -10.77 9.85
CA THR A 158 -5.21 -11.23 9.54
C THR A 158 -5.20 -12.75 9.46
N GLU A 159 -5.80 -13.40 10.44
CA GLU A 159 -5.91 -14.86 10.50
C GLU A 159 -7.26 -15.32 9.96
N ILE A 160 -7.26 -16.37 9.13
CA ILE A 160 -8.43 -16.80 8.38
C ILE A 160 -8.78 -18.25 8.74
N ASP A 161 -9.96 -18.43 9.36
CA ASP A 161 -10.55 -19.74 9.59
C ASP A 161 -11.61 -20.02 8.53
N GLY A 162 -11.27 -20.89 7.57
CA GLY A 162 -12.17 -21.27 6.48
C GLY A 162 -11.69 -20.84 5.10
N THR A 163 -12.62 -20.40 4.25
CA THR A 163 -12.35 -20.07 2.85
C THR A 163 -11.77 -18.66 2.73
N ILE A 164 -10.63 -18.57 2.07
CA ILE A 164 -10.00 -17.30 1.68
C ILE A 164 -10.47 -16.87 0.29
N ASN A 165 -10.60 -15.57 0.11
CA ASN A 165 -10.83 -14.91 -1.18
C ASN A 165 -11.99 -15.54 -1.98
N ASN A 166 -13.17 -15.62 -1.34
CA ASN A 166 -14.35 -16.10 -2.01
C ASN A 166 -14.90 -15.01 -2.96
N PRO A 167 -14.95 -15.22 -4.28
CA PRO A 167 -15.36 -14.21 -5.24
C PRO A 167 -16.89 -14.06 -5.33
N SER A 168 -17.67 -14.69 -4.48
CA SER A 168 -19.13 -14.67 -4.53
C SER A 168 -19.74 -14.03 -3.30
N PRO A 169 -20.63 -13.04 -3.43
CA PRO A 169 -21.33 -12.44 -2.31
C PRO A 169 -22.19 -13.43 -1.50
N ASP A 170 -22.62 -14.50 -2.15
CA ASP A 170 -23.43 -15.58 -1.52
C ASP A 170 -22.54 -16.78 -1.11
N GLY A 171 -21.23 -16.65 -1.21
CA GLY A 171 -20.30 -17.72 -0.93
C GLY A 171 -20.11 -18.00 0.55
N ASP A 172 -19.45 -19.12 0.86
CA ASP A 172 -19.06 -19.45 2.22
C ASP A 172 -17.67 -18.83 2.50
N ASN A 173 -17.66 -17.59 2.97
CA ASN A 173 -16.46 -16.92 3.40
C ASN A 173 -16.00 -17.45 4.76
N GLY A 174 -14.66 -17.48 4.94
CA GLY A 174 -14.04 -17.74 6.23
C GLY A 174 -14.33 -16.64 7.25
N ILE A 175 -13.90 -16.88 8.48
CA ILE A 175 -13.84 -15.87 9.51
C ILE A 175 -12.47 -15.26 9.49
N TYR A 176 -12.39 -13.96 9.20
CA TYR A 176 -11.18 -13.16 9.23
C TYR A 176 -11.08 -12.47 10.57
N THR A 177 -9.93 -12.61 11.22
CA THR A 177 -9.65 -12.00 12.52
C THR A 177 -8.31 -11.30 12.47
N VAL A 178 -8.32 -9.99 12.63
CA VAL A 178 -7.07 -9.22 12.81
C VAL A 178 -6.64 -9.35 14.25
N ARG A 179 -5.52 -10.02 14.48
CA ARG A 179 -4.92 -10.24 15.80
C ARG A 179 -3.73 -9.35 16.02
N LEU A 180 -3.62 -8.88 17.26
CA LEU A 180 -2.52 -8.04 17.72
C LEU A 180 -1.60 -8.82 18.65
N TYR A 181 -0.31 -8.72 18.38
CA TYR A 181 0.78 -9.30 19.17
C TYR A 181 1.77 -8.22 19.58
N HIS A 182 2.39 -8.39 20.74
CA HIS A 182 3.41 -7.50 21.26
C HIS A 182 4.74 -8.22 21.40
N SER A 183 5.84 -7.49 21.23
CA SER A 183 7.20 -7.95 21.46
C SER A 183 8.09 -6.82 21.95
N ASP A 184 8.94 -7.08 22.95
CA ASP A 184 9.99 -6.15 23.40
C ASP A 184 11.23 -6.19 22.50
N ASP A 185 11.42 -7.24 21.69
CA ASP A 185 12.70 -7.56 21.05
C ASP A 185 12.62 -8.02 19.58
N LEU A 186 11.41 -8.03 18.97
CA LEU A 186 11.11 -8.56 17.64
C LEU A 186 11.31 -10.08 17.50
N VAL A 187 11.53 -10.80 18.59
CA VAL A 187 11.81 -12.25 18.62
C VAL A 187 10.72 -13.02 19.34
N ASN A 188 10.36 -12.53 20.54
CA ASN A 188 9.39 -13.16 21.41
C ASN A 188 8.07 -12.40 21.33
N TRP A 189 7.04 -13.00 20.75
CA TRP A 189 5.75 -12.39 20.52
C TRP A 189 4.68 -12.96 21.44
N GLU A 190 3.91 -12.08 22.07
CA GLU A 190 2.80 -12.43 22.96
C GLU A 190 1.48 -11.91 22.36
N TYR A 191 0.47 -12.78 22.29
CA TYR A 191 -0.87 -12.37 21.87
C TYR A 191 -1.46 -11.35 22.87
N MET A 192 -2.03 -10.28 22.37
CA MET A 192 -2.69 -9.24 23.14
C MET A 192 -4.21 -9.31 23.04
N THR A 193 -4.75 -9.13 21.82
CA THR A 193 -6.18 -9.01 21.59
C THR A 193 -6.55 -9.26 20.13
N ASP A 194 -7.84 -9.48 19.87
CA ASP A 194 -8.41 -9.38 18.54
C ASP A 194 -8.87 -7.93 18.31
N ILE A 195 -8.33 -7.26 17.27
CA ILE A 195 -8.76 -5.91 16.90
C ILE A 195 -10.16 -5.95 16.35
N ILE A 196 -10.41 -6.83 15.37
CA ILE A 196 -11.71 -7.04 14.73
C ILE A 196 -11.81 -8.46 14.21
N SER A 197 -13.02 -9.03 14.25
CA SER A 197 -13.32 -10.34 13.67
C SER A 197 -14.66 -10.30 12.94
N ARG A 198 -14.71 -10.85 11.73
CA ARG A 198 -15.94 -10.93 10.95
C ARG A 198 -15.92 -12.12 9.99
N LYS A 199 -17.12 -12.52 9.56
CA LYS A 199 -17.28 -13.45 8.44
C LYS A 199 -17.27 -12.61 7.16
N GLN A 200 -16.23 -12.55 6.44
CA GLN A 200 -15.92 -11.83 5.20
C GLN A 200 -14.51 -11.21 5.30
N ASN A 201 -13.99 -10.74 4.17
CA ASN A 201 -12.61 -10.30 4.08
C ASN A 201 -12.29 -9.07 4.94
N LEU A 202 -11.11 -9.12 5.54
CA LEU A 202 -10.40 -8.02 6.19
C LEU A 202 -9.00 -8.07 5.60
N GLU A 203 -8.66 -7.09 4.79
CA GLU A 203 -7.42 -7.09 4.00
C GLU A 203 -6.79 -5.70 3.99
N ASP A 204 -5.61 -5.59 3.40
CA ASP A 204 -4.87 -4.37 3.07
C ASP A 204 -4.94 -3.31 4.18
N GLY A 205 -4.08 -3.43 5.18
CA GLY A 205 -4.07 -2.52 6.31
C GLY A 205 -2.80 -1.70 6.43
N ASP A 206 -2.89 -0.65 7.23
CA ASP A 206 -1.75 0.15 7.70
C ASP A 206 -1.98 0.57 9.16
N ILE A 207 -0.91 0.70 9.94
CA ILE A 207 -0.99 1.10 11.34
C ILE A 207 -0.03 2.25 11.59
N ARG A 208 -0.51 3.27 12.33
CA ARG A 208 0.32 4.40 12.74
C ARG A 208 0.24 4.56 14.26
N TYR A 209 1.38 4.85 14.87
CA TYR A 209 1.46 5.19 16.28
C TYR A 209 1.89 6.65 16.43
N LEU A 210 0.99 7.51 16.87
CA LEU A 210 1.22 8.95 16.99
C LEU A 210 0.73 9.46 18.33
N ASP A 211 1.58 10.16 19.08
CA ASP A 211 1.24 10.78 20.36
C ASP A 211 0.56 9.82 21.37
N GLY A 212 0.95 8.55 21.37
CA GLY A 212 0.39 7.53 22.26
C GLY A 212 -0.88 6.85 21.76
N THR A 213 -1.40 7.25 20.58
CA THR A 213 -2.59 6.67 19.95
C THR A 213 -2.21 5.82 18.75
N LEU A 214 -2.77 4.62 18.68
CA LEU A 214 -2.70 3.77 17.49
C LEU A 214 -3.88 4.07 16.56
N TYR A 215 -3.60 4.13 15.28
CA TYR A 215 -4.56 4.27 14.18
C TYR A 215 -4.40 3.09 13.25
N TYR A 216 -5.40 2.20 13.19
CA TYR A 216 -5.42 1.05 12.31
C TYR A 216 -6.38 1.30 11.16
N PHE A 217 -5.83 1.51 9.97
CA PHE A 217 -6.56 1.65 8.72
C PHE A 217 -6.65 0.29 8.04
N PHE A 218 -7.79 -0.06 7.47
CA PHE A 218 -7.97 -1.38 6.88
C PHE A 218 -9.16 -1.43 5.92
N GLU A 219 -9.15 -2.46 5.10
CA GLU A 219 -10.17 -2.77 4.15
C GLU A 219 -11.19 -3.78 4.72
N MET A 220 -12.47 -3.56 4.41
CA MET A 220 -13.57 -4.52 4.65
C MET A 220 -14.29 -4.80 3.35
N GLU A 221 -14.06 -5.95 2.78
CA GLU A 221 -14.75 -6.41 1.59
C GLU A 221 -15.98 -7.27 1.93
N ASP A 222 -16.99 -7.21 1.05
CA ASP A 222 -18.12 -8.12 1.13
C ASP A 222 -17.81 -9.48 0.47
N TYR A 223 -16.90 -9.51 -0.50
CA TYR A 223 -16.32 -10.68 -1.18
C TYR A 223 -15.10 -10.26 -2.00
N ASP A 224 -14.20 -11.18 -2.29
CA ASP A 224 -12.94 -10.91 -3.01
C ASP A 224 -13.15 -10.09 -4.30
N LYS A 225 -12.45 -8.97 -4.43
CA LYS A 225 -12.59 -7.99 -5.52
C LYS A 225 -14.01 -7.41 -5.66
N GLY A 226 -14.75 -7.44 -4.59
CA GLY A 226 -16.06 -6.83 -4.50
C GLY A 226 -16.01 -5.42 -3.95
N PRO A 227 -17.19 -4.77 -3.79
CA PRO A 227 -17.22 -3.47 -3.15
C PRO A 227 -16.70 -3.56 -1.72
N SER A 228 -15.75 -2.69 -1.40
CA SER A 228 -15.08 -2.63 -0.11
C SER A 228 -15.28 -1.28 0.59
N LYS A 229 -15.08 -1.27 1.90
CA LYS A 229 -15.00 -0.07 2.73
C LYS A 229 -13.57 0.10 3.18
N ILE A 230 -13.09 1.32 3.18
CA ILE A 230 -11.90 1.66 3.96
C ILE A 230 -12.36 2.20 5.31
N CYS A 231 -11.80 1.65 6.38
CA CYS A 231 -12.15 1.98 7.74
C CYS A 231 -10.92 2.37 8.55
N VAL A 232 -11.15 3.04 9.67
CA VAL A 232 -10.13 3.26 10.70
C VAL A 232 -10.68 2.89 12.07
N MET A 233 -9.85 2.30 12.91
CA MET A 233 -10.08 2.10 14.35
C MET A 233 -8.92 2.73 15.12
N THR A 234 -9.18 3.18 16.34
CA THR A 234 -8.18 3.80 17.19
C THR A 234 -8.05 3.11 18.53
N SER A 235 -6.85 3.17 19.13
CA SER A 235 -6.57 2.70 20.48
C SER A 235 -5.69 3.71 21.20
N ASP A 236 -6.13 4.13 22.39
CA ASP A 236 -5.38 5.04 23.28
C ASP A 236 -4.69 4.31 24.44
N ASP A 237 -4.69 2.98 24.43
CA ASP A 237 -4.11 2.13 25.45
C ASP A 237 -3.14 1.09 24.87
N GLN A 238 -2.38 1.52 23.84
CA GLN A 238 -1.36 0.71 23.16
C GLN A 238 -1.89 -0.61 22.59
N GLY A 239 -3.14 -0.61 22.12
CA GLY A 239 -3.75 -1.78 21.50
C GLY A 239 -4.55 -2.68 22.44
N GLY A 240 -4.66 -2.35 23.73
CA GLY A 240 -5.43 -3.13 24.70
C GLY A 240 -6.93 -3.12 24.43
N SER A 241 -7.45 -2.02 23.88
CA SER A 241 -8.83 -1.88 23.42
C SER A 241 -8.93 -0.98 22.18
N TRP A 242 -9.97 -1.18 21.38
CA TRP A 242 -10.15 -0.49 20.11
C TRP A 242 -11.55 0.15 19.99
N SER A 243 -11.60 1.28 19.30
CA SER A 243 -12.88 1.93 18.95
C SER A 243 -13.72 1.09 18.00
N ASP A 244 -14.99 1.42 17.84
CA ASP A 244 -15.77 0.91 16.71
C ASP A 244 -15.18 1.45 15.38
N PRO A 245 -15.28 0.69 14.26
CA PRO A 245 -14.80 1.13 12.97
C PRO A 245 -15.49 2.41 12.48
N ILE A 246 -14.71 3.41 12.12
CA ILE A 246 -15.17 4.62 11.41
C ILE A 246 -14.99 4.37 9.92
N VAL A 247 -16.07 4.46 9.14
CA VAL A 247 -16.02 4.28 7.68
C VAL A 247 -15.51 5.55 7.03
N LEU A 248 -14.35 5.47 6.37
CA LEU A 248 -13.72 6.55 5.61
C LEU A 248 -14.23 6.57 4.16
N LEU A 249 -14.17 5.42 3.49
CA LEU A 249 -14.75 5.23 2.15
C LEU A 249 -15.86 4.18 2.22
N PRO A 250 -17.04 4.48 1.64
CA PRO A 250 -18.15 3.52 1.61
C PRO A 250 -17.92 2.43 0.55
N ASN A 251 -18.61 1.29 0.70
CA ASN A 251 -18.58 0.16 -0.24
C ASN A 251 -19.34 0.44 -1.56
N VAL A 252 -18.89 1.46 -2.29
CA VAL A 252 -19.47 1.84 -3.61
C VAL A 252 -18.58 1.46 -4.78
N ALA A 253 -17.39 0.97 -4.48
CA ALA A 253 -16.37 0.54 -5.42
C ALA A 253 -15.50 -0.53 -4.75
N ASP A 254 -14.71 -1.22 -5.52
CA ASP A 254 -13.57 -2.00 -5.06
C ASP A 254 -12.45 -1.02 -4.72
N ASN A 255 -12.09 -0.92 -3.43
CA ASN A 255 -11.11 0.02 -2.91
C ASN A 255 -9.99 -0.75 -2.24
N GLU A 256 -8.81 -0.69 -2.79
CA GLU A 256 -7.59 -1.30 -2.23
C GLU A 256 -6.79 -0.22 -1.51
N MET A 257 -6.60 -0.37 -0.22
CA MET A 257 -5.80 0.56 0.55
C MET A 257 -4.30 0.32 0.32
N ALA A 258 -3.52 1.39 0.13
CA ALA A 258 -2.09 1.26 -0.09
C ALA A 258 -1.25 2.02 0.95
N SER A 259 -1.62 3.26 1.26
CA SER A 259 -0.83 4.10 2.16
C SER A 259 -1.69 5.12 2.88
N CYS A 260 -1.30 5.47 4.10
CA CYS A 260 -1.81 6.63 4.79
C CYS A 260 -0.68 7.55 5.24
N GLU A 261 -0.91 8.85 5.18
CA GLU A 261 0.01 9.89 5.61
C GLU A 261 -0.68 10.81 6.60
N GLN A 262 0.06 11.22 7.65
CA GLN A 262 -0.34 12.34 8.47
C GLN A 262 0.04 13.65 7.75
N THR A 263 -0.88 14.60 7.77
CA THR A 263 -0.72 15.93 7.15
C THR A 263 -1.00 17.04 8.17
N ASP A 264 -0.69 18.29 7.84
CA ASP A 264 -0.98 19.44 8.69
C ASP A 264 -2.47 19.64 9.04
N TYR A 265 -3.38 19.02 8.26
CA TYR A 265 -4.84 19.12 8.45
C TYR A 265 -5.48 17.83 8.96
N GLY A 266 -4.72 16.73 9.09
CA GLY A 266 -5.18 15.41 9.51
C GLY A 266 -4.56 14.28 8.69
N TRP A 267 -5.35 13.60 7.85
CA TRP A 267 -4.92 12.38 7.17
C TRP A 267 -5.13 12.44 5.66
N ARG A 268 -4.21 11.87 4.92
CA ARG A 268 -4.35 11.55 3.50
C ARG A 268 -4.22 10.06 3.28
N LEU A 269 -5.18 9.47 2.58
CA LEU A 269 -5.16 8.07 2.17
C LEU A 269 -5.00 7.97 0.67
N TYR A 270 -4.12 7.09 0.22
CA TYR A 270 -3.99 6.70 -1.16
C TYR A 270 -4.56 5.29 -1.35
N VAL A 271 -5.45 5.16 -2.33
CA VAL A 271 -6.11 3.90 -2.65
C VAL A 271 -6.08 3.68 -4.16
N SER A 272 -6.00 2.44 -4.61
CA SER A 272 -6.47 2.10 -5.94
C SER A 272 -7.94 1.75 -5.88
N SER A 273 -8.73 2.24 -6.83
CA SER A 273 -10.18 2.02 -6.82
C SER A 273 -10.75 2.00 -8.23
N ASP A 274 -11.74 1.14 -8.44
CA ASP A 274 -12.54 1.13 -9.67
C ASP A 274 -13.71 2.14 -9.64
N TYR A 275 -13.65 3.14 -8.78
CA TYR A 275 -14.71 4.12 -8.53
C TYR A 275 -15.30 4.76 -9.80
N ALA A 276 -14.48 5.04 -10.81
CA ALA A 276 -14.95 5.57 -12.10
C ALA A 276 -15.51 4.49 -13.03
N CYS A 277 -15.18 3.22 -12.80
CA CYS A 277 -15.52 2.07 -13.63
C CYS A 277 -16.03 0.89 -12.78
N VAL A 278 -16.91 1.15 -11.84
CA VAL A 278 -17.40 0.17 -10.84
C VAL A 278 -17.75 -1.18 -11.47
N GLY A 279 -17.17 -2.24 -10.91
CA GLY A 279 -17.33 -3.62 -11.33
C GLY A 279 -16.27 -4.10 -12.32
N GLU A 280 -15.23 -3.29 -12.58
CA GLU A 280 -14.07 -3.67 -13.38
C GLU A 280 -12.87 -4.07 -12.50
N SER A 281 -12.94 -3.86 -11.18
CA SER A 281 -11.88 -4.15 -10.22
C SER A 281 -10.54 -3.56 -10.70
N TYR A 282 -9.41 -4.25 -10.54
CA TYR A 282 -8.10 -3.77 -11.00
C TYR A 282 -8.05 -3.29 -12.47
N GLN A 283 -8.90 -3.82 -13.36
CA GLN A 283 -8.94 -3.40 -14.76
C GLN A 283 -9.53 -2.01 -14.95
N GLY A 284 -10.39 -1.58 -14.03
CA GLY A 284 -10.99 -0.23 -14.03
C GLY A 284 -10.37 0.68 -12.98
N ALA A 285 -9.43 0.19 -12.20
CA ALA A 285 -8.87 0.92 -11.07
C ALA A 285 -7.91 2.03 -11.51
N SER A 286 -7.94 3.10 -10.73
CA SER A 286 -6.99 4.22 -10.76
C SER A 286 -6.58 4.56 -9.34
N VAL A 287 -5.47 5.25 -9.16
CA VAL A 287 -5.06 5.80 -7.87
C VAL A 287 -5.89 7.04 -7.55
N TYR A 288 -6.45 7.06 -6.36
CA TYR A 288 -7.16 8.18 -5.78
C TYR A 288 -6.53 8.56 -4.45
N TYR A 289 -6.54 9.86 -4.12
CA TYR A 289 -6.26 10.34 -2.78
C TYR A 289 -7.54 10.84 -2.11
N ASN A 290 -7.55 10.75 -0.77
CA ASN A 290 -8.70 11.04 0.06
C ASN A 290 -8.22 11.77 1.30
N ASP A 291 -8.71 12.98 1.54
CA ASP A 291 -8.28 13.84 2.62
C ASP A 291 -9.31 13.91 3.74
N TYR A 292 -8.83 13.80 4.96
CA TYR A 292 -9.63 13.85 6.18
C TYR A 292 -8.99 14.79 7.20
N LYS A 293 -9.83 15.36 8.05
CA LYS A 293 -9.37 16.06 9.25
C LYS A 293 -8.85 15.05 10.28
N GLU A 294 -8.22 15.55 11.37
CA GLU A 294 -7.78 14.72 12.50
C GLU A 294 -8.92 13.86 13.10
N ASP A 295 -10.16 14.35 13.08
CA ASP A 295 -11.34 13.65 13.56
C ASP A 295 -12.00 12.73 12.50
N PHE A 296 -11.31 12.48 11.40
CA PHE A 296 -11.77 11.69 10.26
C PHE A 296 -12.98 12.28 9.49
N THR A 297 -13.33 13.54 9.76
CA THR A 297 -14.30 14.25 8.91
C THR A 297 -13.72 14.46 7.51
N PRO A 298 -14.40 14.00 6.43
CA PRO A 298 -13.85 14.10 5.08
C PRO A 298 -13.71 15.56 4.65
N ILE A 299 -12.56 15.88 4.06
CA ILE A 299 -12.29 17.15 3.34
C ILE A 299 -12.58 16.93 1.85
N SER A 300 -11.99 15.88 1.29
CA SER A 300 -12.24 15.44 -0.08
C SER A 300 -12.07 13.92 -0.18
N THR A 301 -12.85 13.28 -1.07
CA THR A 301 -12.74 11.84 -1.32
C THR A 301 -12.74 11.56 -2.82
N TYR A 302 -12.14 10.45 -3.22
CA TYR A 302 -12.06 10.00 -4.61
C TYR A 302 -11.51 11.08 -5.56
N GLN A 303 -10.50 11.82 -5.11
CA GLN A 303 -9.76 12.71 -6.00
C GLN A 303 -8.77 11.86 -6.79
N ARG A 304 -8.98 11.78 -8.11
CA ARG A 304 -8.09 10.99 -8.96
C ARG A 304 -6.72 11.65 -9.03
N SER A 305 -5.67 10.90 -8.74
CA SER A 305 -4.30 11.38 -8.90
C SER A 305 -3.98 11.65 -10.37
N GLU A 306 -3.31 12.78 -10.65
CA GLU A 306 -2.80 13.11 -11.99
C GLU A 306 -1.49 12.36 -12.33
N MET A 307 -1.18 11.32 -11.60
CA MET A 307 -0.06 10.42 -11.87
C MET A 307 -0.12 9.89 -13.32
N PRO A 308 0.99 9.91 -14.08
CA PRO A 308 1.06 9.27 -15.39
C PRO A 308 0.75 7.76 -15.30
N ASP A 309 0.14 7.22 -16.35
CA ASP A 309 -0.23 5.80 -16.46
C ASP A 309 -1.26 5.31 -15.43
N ASN A 310 -2.03 6.22 -14.84
CA ASN A 310 -3.03 5.94 -13.81
C ASN A 310 -4.29 5.27 -14.41
N GLU A 311 -4.11 4.10 -15.01
CA GLU A 311 -5.19 3.28 -15.58
C GLU A 311 -4.87 1.79 -15.39
N SER A 312 -5.83 1.02 -14.91
CA SER A 312 -5.69 -0.43 -14.64
C SER A 312 -4.56 -0.75 -13.66
N VAL A 313 -4.55 -0.05 -12.53
CA VAL A 313 -3.46 -0.08 -11.56
C VAL A 313 -3.89 -0.68 -10.22
N ARG A 314 -2.95 -1.39 -9.57
CA ARG A 314 -2.94 -1.66 -8.14
C ARG A 314 -1.79 -0.87 -7.53
N LEU A 315 -2.10 0.04 -6.63
CA LEU A 315 -1.10 0.80 -5.88
C LEU A 315 -0.55 -0.08 -4.76
N TYR A 316 0.76 -0.17 -4.65
CA TYR A 316 1.43 -0.83 -3.55
C TYR A 316 1.84 0.15 -2.46
N GLU A 317 2.36 1.31 -2.86
CA GLU A 317 2.77 2.35 -1.92
C GLU A 317 2.80 3.72 -2.61
N ALA A 318 2.34 4.74 -1.88
CA ALA A 318 2.57 6.14 -2.20
C ALA A 318 3.35 6.76 -1.05
N LYS A 319 4.51 7.37 -1.34
CA LYS A 319 5.42 7.86 -0.30
C LYS A 319 6.15 9.11 -0.74
N GLU A 320 6.25 10.08 0.17
CA GLU A 320 7.12 11.21 -0.02
C GLU A 320 8.57 10.82 0.27
N ILE A 321 9.46 11.04 -0.70
CA ILE A 321 10.91 10.82 -0.59
C ILE A 321 11.59 12.05 -1.17
N ASP A 322 12.44 12.71 -0.39
CA ASP A 322 13.19 13.90 -0.81
C ASP A 322 12.31 15.02 -1.40
N GLY A 323 11.12 15.23 -0.82
CA GLY A 323 10.18 16.28 -1.24
C GLY A 323 9.41 15.95 -2.54
N GLN A 324 9.53 14.74 -3.03
CA GLN A 324 8.79 14.24 -4.19
C GLN A 324 7.83 13.13 -3.78
N MET A 325 6.64 13.11 -4.38
CA MET A 325 5.73 11.98 -4.25
C MET A 325 6.15 10.86 -5.18
N ASN A 326 6.31 9.68 -4.62
CA ASN A 326 6.68 8.47 -5.32
C ASN A 326 5.52 7.48 -5.24
N PHE A 327 5.12 6.94 -6.39
CA PHE A 327 4.07 5.95 -6.52
C PHE A 327 4.66 4.65 -7.04
N LEU A 328 4.55 3.61 -6.25
CA LEU A 328 4.95 2.25 -6.61
C LEU A 328 3.69 1.44 -6.85
N PHE A 329 3.49 0.96 -8.06
CA PHE A 329 2.24 0.30 -8.45
C PHE A 329 2.43 -0.76 -9.53
N ALA A 330 1.51 -1.71 -9.60
CA ALA A 330 1.39 -2.62 -10.72
C ALA A 330 0.35 -2.11 -11.71
N ARG A 331 0.67 -2.17 -13.01
CA ARG A 331 -0.29 -2.04 -14.09
C ARG A 331 -0.60 -3.42 -14.65
N ASN A 332 -1.87 -3.62 -15.06
CA ASN A 332 -2.33 -4.92 -15.55
C ASN A 332 -2.08 -6.06 -14.55
N PHE A 333 -2.34 -5.81 -13.27
CA PHE A 333 -2.02 -6.71 -12.16
C PHE A 333 -2.48 -8.16 -12.38
N LEU A 334 -3.64 -8.37 -13.00
CA LEU A 334 -4.19 -9.71 -13.25
C LEU A 334 -3.62 -10.40 -14.51
N THR A 335 -2.74 -9.74 -15.28
CA THR A 335 -2.21 -10.30 -16.54
C THR A 335 -0.69 -10.23 -16.61
N ASP A 336 -0.15 -9.05 -16.89
CA ASP A 336 1.27 -8.86 -17.16
C ASP A 336 2.05 -8.37 -15.93
N CYS A 337 1.34 -7.77 -14.99
CA CYS A 337 1.88 -7.19 -13.76
C CYS A 337 3.15 -6.34 -14.00
N ASP A 338 2.97 -5.29 -14.81
CA ASP A 338 4.03 -4.30 -15.01
C ASP A 338 4.22 -3.54 -13.68
N LEU A 339 5.34 -3.72 -13.01
CA LEU A 339 5.71 -2.93 -11.82
C LEU A 339 6.32 -1.61 -12.29
N LEU A 340 5.76 -0.49 -11.83
CA LEU A 340 6.15 0.84 -12.22
C LEU A 340 6.43 1.72 -11.00
N LEU A 341 7.42 2.60 -11.16
CA LEU A 341 7.67 3.72 -10.28
C LEU A 341 7.38 5.03 -11.03
N ARG A 342 6.63 5.92 -10.41
CA ARG A 342 6.41 7.29 -10.88
C ARG A 342 6.74 8.27 -9.79
N THR A 343 7.57 9.25 -10.11
CA THR A 343 7.98 10.32 -9.20
C THR A 343 7.46 11.64 -9.71
N MET A 344 6.85 12.43 -8.83
CA MET A 344 6.26 13.74 -9.12
C MET A 344 6.68 14.75 -8.06
N GLU A 345 6.72 16.04 -8.42
CA GLU A 345 6.82 17.09 -7.40
C GLU A 345 5.59 17.01 -6.47
N LYS A 346 5.82 17.15 -5.15
CA LYS A 346 4.73 17.13 -4.17
C LYS A 346 3.70 18.20 -4.49
N GLY A 347 2.45 17.80 -4.64
CA GLY A 347 1.31 18.65 -5.01
C GLY A 347 0.94 18.61 -6.49
N ASP A 348 1.82 18.15 -7.39
CA ASP A 348 1.49 17.98 -8.80
C ASP A 348 0.51 16.81 -9.03
N GLU A 349 0.51 15.83 -8.13
CA GLU A 349 -0.43 14.69 -8.15
C GLU A 349 -1.89 15.12 -7.91
N MET A 350 -2.10 16.36 -7.42
CA MET A 350 -3.40 16.92 -7.04
C MET A 350 -3.97 17.92 -8.06
N GLN A 351 -3.32 18.15 -9.19
CA GLN A 351 -3.76 19.10 -10.24
C GLN A 351 -4.63 18.42 -11.27
#